data_40b37e2ad96f3d40a1c3030862a28591
#
_entry.id   40b37e2ad96f3d40a1c3030862a28591
#
_cell.length_a   1.000
_cell.length_b   1.000
_cell.length_c   1.000
_cell.angle_alpha   90.00
_cell.angle_beta   90.00
_cell.angle_gamma   90.00
#
_symmetry.space_group_name_H-M   'P 1'
#
loop_
_entity.id
_entity.type
_entity.pdbx_description
1 polymer ?
#
loop_
_entity_poly.entity_id
_entity_poly.type
_entity_poly.pdbx_seq_one_letter_code
_entity_poly.pdbx_strand_id
1 'polypeptide(L)'
;MISGFFLRITVAVLLATPLCPATDAHSVGCPTRRAPGAVIPFELIGDHIYVSAKVNGSGPYRFIVDTGGVNLVDSSLVKPLSLQITGQETGHGVGAETVESGKTTIDRLDLGNHTFTSEKFYTFDLDQLYPGGGVKMMGMVGAPLFARYATCIDFSRHEIELINPADLDRQPAGTVLPMSTKESVITIHASFDGVPGVFQVDTGSPTTLTLNTPFVTKHDLLSRFPRHVESSSGGVGGSVREYTVRGKNLVLGSLSIVNPITALAVASKGNFARADLAGNIGNGALKRYVVTFDLPGHRLYLQPYEPAPPNLDTYNRSGLRIDVEPTGFRVVSVAKGTPAAEAGIRVGDLIVTVNGKPSTSISLPEIRDELRERPAGSVFTMGVRTDDKTREVQLTLRELL
;
A
#
# COMPACT_ATOMS: atom_id res chain seq x y z
N MET A 1 0.24 -90.30 -33.89
CA MET A 1 -0.06 -89.37 -32.86
C MET A 1 0.96 -88.24 -32.94
N ILE A 2 0.58 -87.12 -33.61
CA ILE A 2 1.46 -86.00 -33.84
C ILE A 2 0.82 -84.80 -33.13
N SER A 3 1.47 -84.33 -32.05
CA SER A 3 1.05 -83.21 -31.21
C SER A 3 1.51 -81.89 -31.88
N GLY A 4 0.56 -81.05 -32.27
CA GLY A 4 0.83 -79.74 -32.87
C GLY A 4 0.94 -78.68 -31.81
N PHE A 5 2.08 -77.96 -31.79
CA PHE A 5 2.33 -76.80 -30.92
C PHE A 5 1.84 -75.54 -31.68
N PHE A 6 0.84 -74.86 -31.13
CA PHE A 6 0.42 -73.53 -31.63
C PHE A 6 1.17 -72.45 -30.87
N LEU A 7 2.05 -71.75 -31.58
CA LEU A 7 2.74 -70.55 -31.11
C LEU A 7 1.82 -69.32 -31.27
N ARG A 8 1.32 -68.76 -30.14
CA ARG A 8 0.58 -67.50 -30.16
C ARG A 8 1.56 -66.31 -30.13
N ILE A 9 1.64 -65.56 -31.21
CA ILE A 9 2.37 -64.29 -31.24
C ILE A 9 1.42 -63.21 -30.77
N THR A 10 1.71 -62.61 -29.58
CA THR A 10 1.02 -61.42 -29.08
C THR A 10 1.75 -60.18 -29.61
N VAL A 11 1.12 -59.43 -30.51
CA VAL A 11 1.61 -58.14 -30.97
C VAL A 11 1.19 -57.12 -29.97
N ALA A 12 2.15 -56.55 -29.22
CA ALA A 12 1.93 -55.39 -28.35
C ALA A 12 1.95 -54.12 -29.22
N VAL A 13 0.78 -53.49 -29.41
CA VAL A 13 0.67 -52.18 -30.03
C VAL A 13 1.02 -51.12 -28.95
N LEU A 14 2.21 -50.55 -29.03
CA LEU A 14 2.58 -49.35 -28.24
C LEU A 14 1.82 -48.17 -28.84
N LEU A 15 0.77 -47.74 -28.13
CA LEU A 15 0.13 -46.43 -28.35
C LEU A 15 1.07 -45.34 -27.81
N ALA A 16 1.80 -44.68 -28.72
CA ALA A 16 2.52 -43.47 -28.39
C ALA A 16 1.49 -42.34 -28.17
N THR A 17 1.24 -41.97 -26.92
CA THR A 17 0.52 -40.75 -26.58
C THR A 17 1.40 -39.55 -26.97
N PRO A 18 0.89 -38.58 -27.78
CA PRO A 18 1.65 -37.36 -28.00
C PRO A 18 1.86 -36.63 -26.68
N LEU A 19 3.12 -36.44 -26.27
CA LEU A 19 3.46 -35.48 -25.25
C LEU A 19 3.00 -34.10 -25.75
N CYS A 20 1.92 -33.58 -25.17
CA CYS A 20 1.57 -32.19 -25.28
C CYS A 20 2.78 -31.40 -24.68
N PRO A 21 3.40 -30.45 -25.40
CA PRO A 21 4.43 -29.65 -24.79
C PRO A 21 3.78 -28.97 -23.56
N ALA A 22 4.40 -29.15 -22.40
CA ALA A 22 4.05 -28.40 -21.24
C ALA A 22 4.18 -26.92 -21.65
N THR A 23 3.06 -26.21 -21.71
CA THR A 23 3.07 -24.76 -21.77
C THR A 23 3.80 -24.34 -20.52
N ASP A 24 4.99 -23.75 -20.68
CA ASP A 24 5.71 -23.13 -19.58
C ASP A 24 4.71 -22.22 -18.86
N ALA A 25 4.30 -22.61 -17.67
CA ALA A 25 3.56 -21.74 -16.80
C ALA A 25 4.48 -20.54 -16.58
N HIS A 26 4.18 -19.41 -17.23
CA HIS A 26 4.94 -18.19 -17.02
C HIS A 26 4.87 -17.90 -15.53
N SER A 27 5.99 -18.09 -14.84
CA SER A 27 6.08 -17.77 -13.43
C SER A 27 5.75 -16.28 -13.26
N VAL A 28 4.76 -15.98 -12.42
CA VAL A 28 4.43 -14.60 -12.09
C VAL A 28 5.69 -13.98 -11.47
N GLY A 29 6.20 -12.92 -12.05
CA GLY A 29 7.44 -12.27 -11.58
C GLY A 29 7.78 -11.02 -12.40
N CYS A 30 8.86 -10.37 -12.02
CA CYS A 30 9.32 -9.16 -12.68
C CYS A 30 9.66 -9.40 -14.16
N PRO A 31 9.22 -8.53 -15.09
CA PRO A 31 9.36 -8.72 -16.54
C PRO A 31 10.78 -8.36 -17.01
N THR A 32 11.75 -9.19 -16.69
CA THR A 32 13.15 -9.01 -17.10
C THR A 32 13.57 -10.08 -18.12
N ARG A 33 14.36 -9.68 -19.11
CA ARG A 33 14.94 -10.58 -20.13
C ARG A 33 16.29 -11.17 -19.72
N ARG A 34 16.88 -10.67 -18.65
CA ARG A 34 18.20 -11.05 -18.13
C ARG A 34 18.12 -11.42 -16.66
N ALA A 35 19.26 -11.81 -16.11
CA ALA A 35 19.37 -12.00 -14.65
C ALA A 35 18.85 -10.77 -13.91
N PRO A 36 18.27 -10.96 -12.71
CA PRO A 36 17.75 -9.87 -11.90
C PRO A 36 18.75 -8.72 -11.79
N GLY A 37 18.24 -7.49 -11.95
CA GLY A 37 19.02 -6.29 -11.72
C GLY A 37 19.32 -6.08 -10.24
N ALA A 38 19.30 -4.84 -9.80
CA ALA A 38 19.42 -4.52 -8.38
C ALA A 38 18.12 -4.91 -7.66
N VAL A 39 18.25 -5.68 -6.57
CA VAL A 39 17.13 -6.16 -5.76
C VAL A 39 17.15 -5.47 -4.39
N ILE A 40 16.00 -4.93 -4.01
CA ILE A 40 15.78 -4.23 -2.74
C ILE A 40 14.70 -5.00 -1.98
N PRO A 41 15.05 -5.79 -0.94
CA PRO A 41 14.06 -6.43 -0.08
C PRO A 41 13.24 -5.40 0.70
N PHE A 42 11.95 -5.69 0.95
CA PHE A 42 11.11 -4.82 1.75
C PHE A 42 10.25 -5.57 2.78
N GLU A 43 9.78 -4.84 3.78
CA GLU A 43 8.74 -5.25 4.72
C GLU A 43 7.41 -4.60 4.29
N LEU A 44 6.32 -5.38 4.25
CA LEU A 44 4.97 -4.83 4.03
C LEU A 44 4.27 -4.75 5.39
N ILE A 45 4.05 -3.53 5.89
CA ILE A 45 3.42 -3.30 7.20
C ILE A 45 2.25 -2.33 7.01
N GLY A 46 1.03 -2.77 7.31
CA GLY A 46 -0.18 -1.96 7.14
C GLY A 46 -0.36 -1.45 5.70
N ASP A 47 0.01 -2.29 4.73
CA ASP A 47 0.02 -1.99 3.29
C ASP A 47 1.01 -0.89 2.85
N HIS A 48 1.97 -0.49 3.69
CA HIS A 48 3.10 0.35 3.30
C HIS A 48 4.35 -0.50 3.05
N ILE A 49 5.14 -0.09 2.06
CA ILE A 49 6.40 -0.74 1.68
C ILE A 49 7.54 -0.06 2.42
N TYR A 50 8.24 -0.78 3.29
CA TYR A 50 9.40 -0.29 4.02
C TYR A 50 10.66 -0.99 3.57
N VAL A 51 11.70 -0.21 3.27
CA VAL A 51 13.03 -0.69 2.87
C VAL A 51 14.08 -0.29 3.90
N SER A 52 15.15 -1.10 3.98
CA SER A 52 16.32 -0.80 4.80
C SER A 52 17.30 0.05 4.00
N ALA A 53 17.64 1.24 4.51
CA ALA A 53 18.47 2.22 3.84
C ALA A 53 19.73 2.53 4.66
N LYS A 54 20.89 2.65 4.00
CA LYS A 54 22.08 3.28 4.59
C LYS A 54 22.31 4.63 3.92
N VAL A 55 22.46 5.67 4.73
CA VAL A 55 22.69 7.05 4.28
C VAL A 55 24.12 7.45 4.62
N ASN A 56 24.93 7.72 3.60
CA ASN A 56 26.36 8.06 3.74
C ASN A 56 27.11 7.03 4.62
N GLY A 57 26.77 5.74 4.47
CA GLY A 57 27.35 4.62 5.22
C GLY A 57 26.75 4.39 6.61
N SER A 58 25.90 5.27 7.12
CA SER A 58 25.23 5.15 8.42
C SER A 58 23.87 4.46 8.29
N GLY A 59 23.41 3.80 9.34
CA GLY A 59 22.16 3.03 9.36
C GLY A 59 22.37 1.58 9.81
N PRO A 60 21.43 0.64 9.55
CA PRO A 60 20.28 0.84 8.64
C PRO A 60 19.17 1.71 9.23
N TYR A 61 18.53 2.48 8.36
CA TYR A 61 17.35 3.27 8.64
C TYR A 61 16.14 2.70 7.88
N ARG A 62 14.94 2.78 8.45
CA ARG A 62 13.72 2.37 7.75
C ARG A 62 13.20 3.53 6.90
N PHE A 63 13.06 3.30 5.59
CA PHE A 63 12.50 4.25 4.63
C PHE A 63 11.22 3.69 4.03
N ILE A 64 10.21 4.54 3.80
CA ILE A 64 9.00 4.16 3.05
C ILE A 64 9.23 4.36 1.55
N VAL A 65 8.63 3.51 0.71
CA VAL A 65 8.62 3.67 -0.76
C VAL A 65 7.31 4.31 -1.17
N ASP A 66 7.39 5.51 -1.74
CA ASP A 66 6.24 6.37 -2.06
C ASP A 66 6.35 6.93 -3.48
N THR A 67 5.74 6.24 -4.46
CA THR A 67 5.73 6.70 -5.86
C THR A 67 4.86 7.93 -6.08
N GLY A 68 4.06 8.33 -5.10
CA GLY A 68 3.26 9.57 -5.12
C GLY A 68 3.98 10.78 -4.54
N GLY A 69 5.18 10.58 -3.97
CA GLY A 69 5.94 11.58 -3.24
C GLY A 69 7.32 11.88 -3.80
N VAL A 70 8.05 12.71 -3.06
CA VAL A 70 9.45 13.08 -3.28
C VAL A 70 10.38 12.34 -2.32
N ASN A 71 11.69 12.42 -2.54
CA ASN A 71 12.65 11.86 -1.59
C ASN A 71 12.71 12.72 -0.32
N LEU A 72 12.47 12.12 0.86
CA LEU A 72 12.55 12.78 2.16
C LEU A 72 13.55 12.06 3.06
N VAL A 73 14.26 12.81 3.88
CA VAL A 73 15.05 12.31 5.01
C VAL A 73 14.59 13.02 6.29
N ASP A 74 14.50 12.26 7.38
CA ASP A 74 14.06 12.82 8.65
C ASP A 74 15.01 13.91 9.13
N SER A 75 14.46 15.04 9.58
CA SER A 75 15.23 16.21 10.03
C SER A 75 16.17 15.89 11.20
N SER A 76 15.87 14.88 12.02
CA SER A 76 16.74 14.43 13.11
C SER A 76 18.06 13.82 12.61
N LEU A 77 18.13 13.38 11.34
CA LEU A 77 19.35 12.84 10.73
C LEU A 77 20.29 13.91 10.17
N VAL A 78 19.83 15.15 10.01
CA VAL A 78 20.64 16.24 9.41
C VAL A 78 21.95 16.43 10.18
N LYS A 79 21.87 16.61 11.48
CA LYS A 79 23.06 16.85 12.32
C LYS A 79 23.96 15.61 12.48
N PRO A 80 23.44 14.42 12.83
CA PRO A 80 24.24 13.21 12.97
C PRO A 80 24.99 12.81 11.69
N LEU A 81 24.37 13.04 10.51
CA LEU A 81 24.94 12.68 9.21
C LEU A 81 25.67 13.85 8.53
N SER A 82 25.76 15.01 9.20
CA SER A 82 26.39 16.24 8.67
C SER A 82 25.83 16.65 7.29
N LEU A 83 24.51 16.45 7.07
CA LEU A 83 23.87 16.80 5.81
C LEU A 83 23.85 18.32 5.66
N GLN A 84 24.27 18.80 4.47
CA GLN A 84 24.28 20.23 4.17
C GLN A 84 22.92 20.68 3.66
N ILE A 85 22.32 21.65 4.33
CA ILE A 85 21.06 22.29 3.84
C ILE A 85 21.43 23.39 2.88
N THR A 86 21.05 23.23 1.61
CA THR A 86 21.40 24.12 0.50
C THR A 86 20.29 25.12 0.14
N GLY A 87 19.15 25.06 0.79
CA GLY A 87 18.00 25.92 0.57
C GLY A 87 16.75 25.44 1.29
N GLN A 88 15.67 26.18 1.14
CA GLN A 88 14.35 25.81 1.68
C GLN A 88 13.33 25.76 0.55
N GLU A 89 12.29 24.98 0.73
CA GLU A 89 11.15 24.87 -0.17
C GLU A 89 9.86 24.62 0.62
N THR A 90 8.78 25.20 0.13
CA THR A 90 7.44 25.00 0.68
C THR A 90 6.73 23.93 -0.13
N GLY A 91 6.27 22.87 0.53
CA GLY A 91 5.56 21.74 -0.08
C GLY A 91 4.10 21.67 0.35
N HIS A 92 3.35 20.84 -0.37
CA HIS A 92 1.97 20.47 -0.07
C HIS A 92 1.84 18.95 -0.08
N GLY A 93 0.89 18.43 0.67
CA GLY A 93 0.61 17.00 0.68
C GLY A 93 -0.90 16.71 0.78
N VAL A 94 -1.24 15.68 1.54
CA VAL A 94 -2.61 15.20 1.75
C VAL A 94 -3.45 16.26 2.46
N GLY A 95 -2.90 16.87 3.52
CA GLY A 95 -3.59 17.84 4.35
C GLY A 95 -3.68 19.25 3.74
N ALA A 96 -4.32 20.14 4.48
CA ALA A 96 -4.57 21.53 4.04
C ALA A 96 -3.39 22.46 4.31
N GLU A 97 -2.45 22.07 5.16
CA GLU A 97 -1.33 22.90 5.59
C GLU A 97 -0.13 22.75 4.64
N THR A 98 0.58 23.86 4.43
CA THR A 98 1.87 23.87 3.77
C THR A 98 2.96 23.48 4.75
N VAL A 99 3.99 22.80 4.26
CA VAL A 99 5.14 22.41 5.07
C VAL A 99 6.41 23.01 4.49
N GLU A 100 7.27 23.49 5.37
CA GLU A 100 8.61 23.94 4.98
C GLU A 100 9.59 22.78 5.12
N SER A 101 10.47 22.64 4.14
CA SER A 101 11.49 21.61 4.07
C SER A 101 12.83 22.17 3.62
N GLY A 102 13.92 21.67 4.19
CA GLY A 102 15.26 21.98 3.75
C GLY A 102 15.66 21.12 2.56
N LYS A 103 16.41 21.66 1.60
CA LYS A 103 17.02 20.90 0.50
C LYS A 103 18.36 20.34 0.91
N THR A 104 18.61 19.07 0.63
CA THR A 104 19.92 18.44 0.87
C THR A 104 20.25 17.46 -0.25
N THR A 105 21.52 17.03 -0.29
CA THR A 105 21.97 15.96 -1.17
C THR A 105 22.53 14.83 -0.30
N ILE A 106 22.10 13.61 -0.58
CA ILE A 106 22.68 12.40 -0.01
C ILE A 106 23.71 11.89 -1.01
N ASP A 107 24.98 11.89 -0.62
CA ASP A 107 26.09 11.50 -1.50
C ASP A 107 26.04 10.02 -1.84
N ARG A 108 25.64 9.19 -0.86
CA ARG A 108 25.50 7.73 -1.00
C ARG A 108 24.27 7.23 -0.27
N LEU A 109 23.37 6.60 -1.01
CA LEU A 109 22.19 5.90 -0.47
C LEU A 109 22.26 4.43 -0.92
N ASP A 110 22.41 3.51 0.04
CA ASP A 110 22.39 2.07 -0.24
C ASP A 110 21.02 1.50 0.09
N LEU A 111 20.38 0.88 -0.90
CA LEU A 111 19.12 0.15 -0.77
C LEU A 111 19.31 -1.27 -1.33
N GLY A 112 19.13 -2.29 -0.49
CA GLY A 112 19.40 -3.68 -0.89
C GLY A 112 20.83 -3.84 -1.40
N ASN A 113 20.99 -4.36 -2.62
CA ASN A 113 22.29 -4.49 -3.29
C ASN A 113 22.62 -3.34 -4.27
N HIS A 114 21.88 -2.23 -4.21
CA HIS A 114 22.08 -1.08 -5.08
C HIS A 114 22.55 0.17 -4.34
N THR A 115 23.43 0.95 -4.95
CA THR A 115 23.90 2.24 -4.45
C THR A 115 23.45 3.35 -5.39
N PHE A 116 22.72 4.30 -4.84
CA PHE A 116 22.42 5.59 -5.48
C PHE A 116 23.43 6.63 -5.03
N THR A 117 23.81 7.55 -5.91
CA THR A 117 24.82 8.56 -5.60
C THR A 117 24.33 9.96 -5.94
N SER A 118 24.62 10.92 -5.07
CA SER A 118 24.31 12.35 -5.26
C SER A 118 22.83 12.61 -5.49
N GLU A 119 21.96 11.95 -4.70
CA GLU A 119 20.52 12.08 -4.83
C GLU A 119 19.99 13.27 -4.02
N LYS A 120 19.04 14.00 -4.63
CA LYS A 120 18.37 15.13 -3.98
C LYS A 120 17.30 14.64 -3.03
N PHE A 121 17.32 15.20 -1.82
CA PHE A 121 16.35 14.94 -0.77
C PHE A 121 15.85 16.26 -0.17
N TYR A 122 14.66 16.18 0.44
CA TYR A 122 14.17 17.21 1.33
C TYR A 122 14.21 16.72 2.77
N THR A 123 14.42 17.63 3.72
CA THR A 123 14.39 17.29 5.15
C THR A 123 13.01 17.63 5.71
N PHE A 124 12.44 16.73 6.45
CA PHE A 124 11.13 16.91 7.09
C PHE A 124 11.08 16.14 8.40
N ASP A 125 10.31 16.61 9.37
CA ASP A 125 10.03 15.86 10.60
C ASP A 125 8.97 14.79 10.29
N LEU A 126 9.44 13.57 10.02
CA LEU A 126 8.59 12.46 9.57
C LEU A 126 7.67 11.93 10.68
N ASP A 127 7.93 12.21 11.95
CA ASP A 127 7.02 11.88 13.05
C ASP A 127 5.66 12.62 12.91
N GLN A 128 5.63 13.74 12.17
CA GLN A 128 4.39 14.47 11.86
C GLN A 128 3.49 13.75 10.81
N LEU A 129 4.04 12.86 10.00
CA LEU A 129 3.27 12.16 8.96
C LEU A 129 2.37 11.08 9.55
N TYR A 130 2.84 10.41 10.59
CA TYR A 130 2.16 9.29 11.23
C TYR A 130 2.22 9.43 12.76
N PRO A 131 1.65 10.49 13.34
CA PRO A 131 1.63 10.64 14.79
C PRO A 131 0.97 9.40 15.40
N GLY A 132 1.69 8.70 16.29
CA GLY A 132 1.18 7.46 16.89
C GLY A 132 1.08 6.26 15.96
N GLY A 133 1.71 6.29 14.78
CA GLY A 133 1.61 5.24 13.74
C GLY A 133 2.28 3.91 14.07
N GLY A 134 3.07 3.83 15.13
CA GLY A 134 3.70 2.58 15.62
C GLY A 134 4.88 2.07 14.80
N VAL A 135 5.16 2.63 13.63
CA VAL A 135 6.33 2.29 12.79
C VAL A 135 7.15 3.55 12.57
N LYS A 136 8.30 3.62 13.25
CA LYS A 136 9.21 4.76 13.04
C LYS A 136 9.91 4.63 11.70
N MET A 137 9.82 5.68 10.89
CA MET A 137 10.55 5.80 9.63
C MET A 137 11.51 7.00 9.69
N MET A 138 12.62 6.88 8.98
CA MET A 138 13.68 7.90 8.95
C MET A 138 13.86 8.51 7.57
N GLY A 139 13.03 8.11 6.61
CA GLY A 139 13.06 8.64 5.26
C GLY A 139 11.95 8.08 4.37
N MET A 140 11.88 8.66 3.18
CA MET A 140 10.97 8.29 2.10
C MET A 140 11.77 8.30 0.79
N VAL A 141 11.60 7.28 -0.02
CA VAL A 141 12.12 7.26 -1.39
C VAL A 141 10.96 7.38 -2.36
N GLY A 142 10.96 8.46 -3.11
CA GLY A 142 9.89 8.82 -4.03
C GLY A 142 10.16 8.45 -5.48
N ALA A 143 9.20 8.76 -6.36
CA ALA A 143 9.32 8.54 -7.80
C ALA A 143 10.62 9.09 -8.42
N PRO A 144 11.19 10.23 -8.00
CA PRO A 144 12.45 10.73 -8.58
C PRO A 144 13.61 9.76 -8.46
N LEU A 145 13.70 8.95 -7.39
CA LEU A 145 14.78 7.99 -7.20
C LEU A 145 14.76 6.89 -8.27
N PHE A 146 13.57 6.50 -8.68
CA PHE A 146 13.33 5.40 -9.61
C PHE A 146 13.21 5.84 -11.08
N ALA A 147 13.29 7.16 -11.36
CA ALA A 147 13.01 7.72 -12.67
C ALA A 147 13.88 7.16 -13.82
N ARG A 148 15.05 6.60 -13.49
CA ARG A 148 16.00 6.02 -14.47
C ARG A 148 15.76 4.54 -14.76
N TYR A 149 14.88 3.88 -14.02
CA TYR A 149 14.66 2.44 -14.06
C TYR A 149 13.25 2.09 -14.49
N ALA A 150 13.07 0.86 -14.96
CA ALA A 150 11.79 0.19 -14.82
C ALA A 150 11.80 -0.48 -13.44
N THR A 151 10.92 -0.05 -12.55
CA THR A 151 10.88 -0.49 -11.16
C THR A 151 9.77 -1.51 -10.99
N CYS A 152 10.13 -2.76 -10.77
CA CYS A 152 9.19 -3.84 -10.52
C CYS A 152 9.04 -4.07 -9.03
N ILE A 153 7.80 -4.15 -8.54
CA ILE A 153 7.44 -4.47 -7.17
C ILE A 153 6.71 -5.81 -7.15
N ASP A 154 7.31 -6.81 -6.55
CA ASP A 154 6.72 -8.12 -6.29
C ASP A 154 6.32 -8.23 -4.83
N PHE A 155 5.04 -8.03 -4.54
CA PHE A 155 4.52 -8.08 -3.17
C PHE A 155 4.53 -9.48 -2.58
N SER A 156 4.51 -10.54 -3.40
CA SER A 156 4.55 -11.91 -2.89
C SER A 156 5.95 -12.33 -2.45
N ARG A 157 6.97 -11.79 -3.10
CA ARG A 157 8.38 -12.04 -2.77
C ARG A 157 8.95 -11.00 -1.81
N HIS A 158 8.22 -9.89 -1.58
CA HIS A 158 8.69 -8.73 -0.83
C HIS A 158 9.99 -8.16 -1.40
N GLU A 159 10.03 -7.99 -2.72
CA GLU A 159 11.21 -7.51 -3.44
C GLU A 159 10.84 -6.39 -4.43
N ILE A 160 11.71 -5.39 -4.52
CA ILE A 160 11.71 -4.39 -5.58
C ILE A 160 12.91 -4.68 -6.47
N GLU A 161 12.69 -4.86 -7.76
CA GLU A 161 13.75 -5.02 -8.75
C GLU A 161 13.89 -3.75 -9.59
N LEU A 162 15.12 -3.22 -9.65
CA LEU A 162 15.47 -2.10 -10.53
C LEU A 162 15.98 -2.66 -11.85
N ILE A 163 15.17 -2.61 -12.88
CA ILE A 163 15.44 -3.16 -14.21
C ILE A 163 15.98 -2.04 -15.11
N ASN A 164 17.12 -2.29 -15.78
CA ASN A 164 17.54 -1.38 -16.85
C ASN A 164 16.46 -1.37 -17.94
N PRO A 165 15.98 -0.20 -18.41
CA PRO A 165 14.94 -0.12 -19.42
C PRO A 165 15.24 -0.89 -20.72
N ALA A 166 16.51 -1.12 -21.04
CA ALA A 166 16.94 -1.94 -22.19
C ALA A 166 16.71 -3.45 -21.98
N ASP A 167 16.67 -3.90 -20.72
CA ASP A 167 16.51 -5.30 -20.34
C ASP A 167 15.07 -5.66 -19.94
N LEU A 168 14.18 -4.65 -19.93
CA LEU A 168 12.75 -4.86 -19.65
C LEU A 168 12.10 -5.69 -20.75
N ASP A 169 11.36 -6.73 -20.36
CA ASP A 169 10.43 -7.39 -21.27
C ASP A 169 9.16 -6.53 -21.42
N ARG A 170 8.95 -6.00 -22.61
CA ARG A 170 7.81 -5.14 -22.92
C ARG A 170 6.57 -5.90 -23.41
N GLN A 171 6.63 -7.23 -23.37
CA GLN A 171 5.51 -8.12 -23.70
C GLN A 171 5.25 -9.11 -22.53
N PRO A 172 5.18 -8.62 -21.27
CA PRO A 172 4.92 -9.51 -20.16
C PRO A 172 3.47 -10.01 -20.20
N ALA A 173 3.21 -11.09 -19.46
CA ALA A 173 1.84 -11.47 -19.17
C ALA A 173 1.12 -10.38 -18.37
N GLY A 174 -0.19 -10.18 -18.60
CA GLY A 174 -1.00 -9.21 -17.86
C GLY A 174 -1.41 -7.99 -18.67
N THR A 175 -1.72 -6.91 -17.98
CA THR A 175 -2.24 -5.67 -18.57
C THR A 175 -1.16 -4.59 -18.58
N VAL A 176 -1.05 -3.90 -19.71
CA VAL A 176 -0.16 -2.76 -19.90
C VAL A 176 -1.01 -1.50 -20.05
N LEU A 177 -0.77 -0.51 -19.19
CA LEU A 177 -1.49 0.77 -19.19
C LEU A 177 -0.56 1.90 -19.62
N PRO A 178 -0.99 2.81 -20.51
CA PRO A 178 -0.31 4.07 -20.73
C PRO A 178 -0.25 4.85 -19.40
N MET A 179 0.91 5.40 -19.10
CA MET A 179 1.18 6.14 -17.88
C MET A 179 1.71 7.53 -18.22
N SER A 180 1.29 8.54 -17.49
CA SER A 180 1.84 9.89 -17.57
C SER A 180 2.54 10.25 -16.28
N THR A 181 3.63 11.03 -16.39
CA THR A 181 4.33 11.57 -15.22
C THR A 181 4.44 13.06 -15.36
N LYS A 182 3.84 13.79 -14.43
CA LYS A 182 3.92 15.26 -14.36
C LYS A 182 4.26 15.65 -12.92
N GLU A 183 5.32 16.44 -12.74
CA GLU A 183 5.76 16.90 -11.41
C GLU A 183 5.93 15.74 -10.40
N SER A 184 6.51 14.64 -10.86
CA SER A 184 6.67 13.37 -10.12
C SER A 184 5.35 12.63 -9.79
N VAL A 185 4.19 13.11 -10.21
CA VAL A 185 2.90 12.43 -10.03
C VAL A 185 2.68 11.45 -11.18
N ILE A 186 2.62 10.17 -10.85
CA ILE A 186 2.36 9.07 -11.79
C ILE A 186 0.86 8.89 -11.95
N THR A 187 0.35 8.94 -13.19
CA THR A 187 -1.09 8.83 -13.45
C THR A 187 -1.43 7.84 -14.56
N ILE A 188 -2.61 7.23 -14.44
CA ILE A 188 -3.22 6.35 -15.43
C ILE A 188 -4.68 6.73 -15.66
N HIS A 189 -5.25 6.28 -16.80
CA HIS A 189 -6.69 6.28 -17.00
C HIS A 189 -7.31 5.02 -16.41
N ALA A 190 -8.36 5.19 -15.62
CA ALA A 190 -9.12 4.12 -15.00
C ALA A 190 -10.59 4.52 -14.87
N SER A 191 -11.45 3.63 -14.37
CA SER A 191 -12.83 4.00 -14.05
C SER A 191 -13.28 3.38 -12.72
N PHE A 192 -14.05 4.14 -11.95
CA PHE A 192 -14.70 3.70 -10.73
C PHE A 192 -16.22 3.69 -10.92
N ASP A 193 -16.84 2.53 -10.71
CA ASP A 193 -18.29 2.31 -10.88
C ASP A 193 -18.85 2.87 -12.21
N GLY A 194 -18.08 2.65 -13.29
CA GLY A 194 -18.41 3.11 -14.63
C GLY A 194 -18.08 4.58 -14.91
N VAL A 195 -17.56 5.32 -13.94
CA VAL A 195 -17.17 6.73 -14.11
C VAL A 195 -15.68 6.80 -14.46
N PRO A 196 -15.30 7.22 -15.68
CA PRO A 196 -13.89 7.34 -16.07
C PRO A 196 -13.21 8.53 -15.43
N GLY A 197 -11.89 8.40 -15.20
CA GLY A 197 -11.07 9.48 -14.65
C GLY A 197 -9.57 9.23 -14.84
N VAL A 198 -8.80 10.24 -14.45
CA VAL A 198 -7.33 10.15 -14.33
C VAL A 198 -7.01 9.91 -12.86
N PHE A 199 -6.27 8.84 -12.58
CA PHE A 199 -5.95 8.42 -11.22
C PHE A 199 -4.45 8.44 -11.01
N GLN A 200 -4.02 8.94 -9.87
CA GLN A 200 -2.65 8.77 -9.39
C GLN A 200 -2.41 7.32 -9.00
N VAL A 201 -1.20 6.79 -9.20
CA VAL A 201 -0.74 5.49 -8.71
C VAL A 201 0.34 5.73 -7.67
N ASP A 202 0.10 5.27 -6.44
CA ASP A 202 0.81 5.75 -5.27
C ASP A 202 1.10 4.63 -4.26
N THR A 203 2.35 4.20 -4.17
CA THR A 203 2.79 3.19 -3.20
C THR A 203 2.93 3.74 -1.78
N GLY A 204 2.89 5.06 -1.58
CA GLY A 204 2.82 5.69 -0.26
C GLY A 204 1.43 5.58 0.38
N SER A 205 0.40 5.27 -0.42
CA SER A 205 -0.97 5.09 0.07
C SER A 205 -1.28 3.62 0.38
N PRO A 206 -1.73 3.28 1.60
CA PRO A 206 -2.10 1.90 1.95
C PRO A 206 -3.50 1.51 1.47
N THR A 207 -4.30 2.48 0.99
CA THR A 207 -5.71 2.25 0.61
C THR A 207 -5.82 1.53 -0.73
N THR A 208 -6.98 0.91 -1.01
CA THR A 208 -7.29 0.41 -2.36
C THR A 208 -7.55 1.59 -3.30
N LEU A 209 -8.39 2.54 -2.88
CA LEU A 209 -8.74 3.71 -3.66
C LEU A 209 -9.18 4.86 -2.75
N THR A 210 -8.69 6.07 -3.03
CA THR A 210 -9.23 7.30 -2.46
C THR A 210 -9.68 8.20 -3.60
N LEU A 211 -10.94 8.65 -3.59
CA LEU A 211 -11.51 9.54 -4.59
C LEU A 211 -11.42 11.00 -4.14
N ASN A 212 -10.99 11.87 -5.04
CA ASN A 212 -10.85 13.30 -4.77
C ASN A 212 -12.21 13.98 -4.63
N THR A 213 -12.28 14.97 -3.75
CA THR A 213 -13.52 15.71 -3.46
C THR A 213 -14.21 16.28 -4.70
N PRO A 214 -13.51 16.91 -5.68
CA PRO A 214 -14.18 17.41 -6.89
C PRO A 214 -14.80 16.29 -7.73
N PHE A 215 -14.13 15.12 -7.82
CA PHE A 215 -14.66 13.97 -8.53
C PHE A 215 -15.90 13.39 -7.82
N VAL A 216 -15.81 13.24 -6.50
CA VAL A 216 -16.95 12.77 -5.65
C VAL A 216 -18.16 13.67 -5.81
N THR A 217 -17.96 14.99 -5.73
CA THR A 217 -19.04 16.00 -5.82
C THR A 217 -19.64 16.07 -7.22
N LYS A 218 -18.78 16.13 -8.26
CA LYS A 218 -19.23 16.22 -9.65
C LYS A 218 -20.14 15.05 -10.06
N HIS A 219 -19.89 13.87 -9.54
CA HIS A 219 -20.61 12.66 -9.91
C HIS A 219 -21.61 12.20 -8.84
N ASP A 220 -21.85 13.04 -7.83
CA ASP A 220 -22.76 12.76 -6.69
C ASP A 220 -22.56 11.37 -6.09
N LEU A 221 -21.27 11.00 -5.87
CA LEU A 221 -20.93 9.63 -5.49
C LEU A 221 -21.40 9.30 -4.07
N LEU A 222 -21.36 10.25 -3.14
CA LEU A 222 -21.74 9.99 -1.75
C LEU A 222 -23.20 9.54 -1.63
N SER A 223 -24.11 10.11 -2.41
CA SER A 223 -25.52 9.73 -2.41
C SER A 223 -25.77 8.30 -2.90
N ARG A 224 -24.83 7.75 -3.70
CA ARG A 224 -24.94 6.37 -4.20
C ARG A 224 -24.58 5.33 -3.15
N PHE A 225 -23.97 5.74 -2.03
CA PHE A 225 -23.52 4.86 -0.95
C PHE A 225 -24.19 5.21 0.38
N PRO A 226 -25.46 4.78 0.59
CA PRO A 226 -26.18 5.04 1.84
C PRO A 226 -25.52 4.36 3.04
N ARG A 227 -24.79 3.24 2.79
CA ARG A 227 -23.98 2.58 3.81
C ARG A 227 -22.52 3.02 3.65
N HIS A 228 -22.03 3.77 4.62
CA HIS A 228 -20.65 4.25 4.69
C HIS A 228 -20.18 4.38 6.13
N VAL A 229 -18.88 4.45 6.32
CA VAL A 229 -18.25 4.72 7.63
C VAL A 229 -17.50 6.02 7.54
N GLU A 230 -17.77 6.96 8.44
CA GLU A 230 -17.00 8.18 8.57
C GLU A 230 -15.62 7.86 9.14
N SER A 231 -14.57 8.31 8.48
CA SER A 231 -13.18 8.05 8.81
C SER A 231 -12.31 9.27 8.49
N SER A 232 -11.02 9.15 8.73
CA SER A 232 -10.05 10.16 8.33
C SER A 232 -8.73 9.49 7.94
N SER A 233 -8.08 10.02 6.93
CA SER A 233 -6.69 9.70 6.57
C SER A 233 -5.76 10.83 6.96
N GLY A 234 -4.48 10.54 7.15
CA GLY A 234 -3.44 11.50 7.49
C GLY A 234 -2.31 11.46 6.48
N GLY A 235 -1.51 12.53 6.46
CA GLY A 235 -0.32 12.66 5.62
C GLY A 235 0.32 14.03 5.77
N VAL A 236 1.23 14.38 4.87
CA VAL A 236 1.88 15.69 4.85
C VAL A 236 0.81 16.79 4.84
N GLY A 237 0.91 17.77 5.76
CA GLY A 237 -0.02 18.89 5.88
C GLY A 237 -1.30 18.59 6.66
N GLY A 238 -1.38 17.45 7.38
CA GLY A 238 -2.46 17.13 8.31
C GLY A 238 -3.42 16.02 7.87
N SER A 239 -4.62 15.99 8.46
CA SER A 239 -5.62 14.96 8.20
C SER A 239 -6.76 15.44 7.31
N VAL A 240 -7.38 14.51 6.60
CA VAL A 240 -8.54 14.72 5.73
C VAL A 240 -9.68 13.81 6.19
N ARG A 241 -10.87 14.37 6.36
CA ARG A 241 -12.08 13.60 6.60
C ARG A 241 -12.50 12.86 5.33
N GLU A 242 -13.04 11.68 5.49
CA GLU A 242 -13.48 10.84 4.37
C GLU A 242 -14.68 9.96 4.77
N TYR A 243 -15.41 9.48 3.78
CA TYR A 243 -16.41 8.43 3.95
C TYR A 243 -15.93 7.17 3.25
N THR A 244 -15.70 6.12 4.02
CA THR A 244 -15.30 4.82 3.47
C THR A 244 -16.54 4.05 3.05
N VAL A 245 -16.53 3.55 1.81
CA VAL A 245 -17.59 2.82 1.17
C VAL A 245 -17.08 1.55 0.51
N ARG A 246 -17.97 0.67 0.12
CA ARG A 246 -17.67 -0.46 -0.77
C ARG A 246 -18.19 -0.14 -2.17
N GLY A 247 -17.28 0.16 -3.10
CA GLY A 247 -17.60 0.35 -4.52
C GLY A 247 -18.04 -0.95 -5.18
N LYS A 248 -18.48 -0.88 -6.44
CA LYS A 248 -18.80 -2.07 -7.25
C LYS A 248 -17.58 -2.55 -8.03
N ASN A 249 -16.93 -1.64 -8.76
CA ASN A 249 -15.78 -1.99 -9.60
C ASN A 249 -14.77 -0.82 -9.71
N LEU A 250 -13.48 -1.15 -9.63
CA LEU A 250 -12.39 -0.31 -10.12
C LEU A 250 -11.78 -1.02 -11.33
N VAL A 251 -11.84 -0.40 -12.50
CA VAL A 251 -11.36 -1.00 -13.78
C VAL A 251 -10.06 -0.35 -14.18
N LEU A 252 -9.03 -1.19 -14.39
CA LEU A 252 -7.66 -0.84 -14.77
C LEU A 252 -7.33 -1.51 -16.11
N GLY A 253 -7.68 -0.88 -17.22
CA GLY A 253 -7.60 -1.49 -18.54
C GLY A 253 -8.51 -2.73 -18.66
N SER A 254 -7.93 -3.92 -18.84
CA SER A 254 -8.67 -5.19 -18.88
C SER A 254 -8.91 -5.81 -17.49
N LEU A 255 -8.30 -5.27 -16.45
CA LEU A 255 -8.42 -5.78 -15.08
C LEU A 255 -9.57 -5.10 -14.34
N SER A 256 -10.24 -5.84 -13.45
CA SER A 256 -11.31 -5.32 -12.60
C SER A 256 -11.11 -5.76 -11.15
N ILE A 257 -11.13 -4.80 -10.24
CA ILE A 257 -11.19 -5.04 -8.80
C ILE A 257 -12.65 -4.91 -8.39
N VAL A 258 -13.24 -6.03 -7.99
CA VAL A 258 -14.64 -6.10 -7.58
C VAL A 258 -14.77 -5.76 -6.10
N ASN A 259 -15.78 -4.97 -5.76
CA ASN A 259 -16.10 -4.52 -4.40
C ASN A 259 -14.93 -3.81 -3.69
N PRO A 260 -14.20 -2.87 -4.35
CA PRO A 260 -13.06 -2.19 -3.74
C PRO A 260 -13.48 -1.36 -2.53
N ILE A 261 -12.68 -1.42 -1.46
CA ILE A 261 -12.79 -0.46 -0.36
C ILE A 261 -12.32 0.89 -0.87
N THR A 262 -13.20 1.87 -0.79
CA THR A 262 -12.99 3.19 -1.39
C THR A 262 -13.25 4.30 -0.39
N ALA A 263 -12.29 5.20 -0.21
CA ALA A 263 -12.45 6.41 0.56
C ALA A 263 -12.95 7.55 -0.35
N LEU A 264 -14.02 8.21 0.03
CA LEU A 264 -14.54 9.43 -0.60
C LEU A 264 -14.05 10.63 0.21
N ALA A 265 -13.01 11.31 -0.27
CA ALA A 265 -12.40 12.42 0.47
C ALA A 265 -13.32 13.63 0.57
N VAL A 266 -13.23 14.33 1.71
CA VAL A 266 -13.91 15.62 1.97
C VAL A 266 -12.82 16.65 2.29
N ALA A 267 -12.17 17.16 1.26
CA ALA A 267 -11.06 18.08 1.34
C ALA A 267 -11.36 19.37 0.58
N SER A 268 -11.00 20.50 1.14
CA SER A 268 -11.07 21.82 0.48
C SER A 268 -9.71 22.30 -0.02
N LYS A 269 -8.61 21.67 0.41
CA LYS A 269 -7.22 21.95 0.06
C LYS A 269 -6.42 20.66 0.03
N GLY A 270 -5.17 20.70 -0.40
CA GLY A 270 -4.27 19.56 -0.48
C GLY A 270 -4.58 18.64 -1.67
N ASN A 271 -3.92 17.49 -1.71
CA ASN A 271 -3.95 16.59 -2.88
C ASN A 271 -5.35 16.08 -3.21
N PHE A 272 -6.20 15.81 -2.22
CA PHE A 272 -7.56 15.32 -2.46
C PHE A 272 -8.58 16.40 -2.83
N ALA A 273 -8.18 17.68 -2.88
CA ALA A 273 -8.96 18.78 -3.46
C ALA A 273 -8.63 19.05 -4.93
N ARG A 274 -7.71 18.30 -5.55
CA ARG A 274 -7.32 18.47 -6.95
C ARG A 274 -8.46 18.03 -7.88
N ALA A 275 -8.81 18.93 -8.83
CA ALA A 275 -9.87 18.68 -9.81
C ALA A 275 -9.36 17.97 -11.08
N ASP A 276 -8.05 17.97 -11.33
CA ASP A 276 -7.42 17.29 -12.46
C ASP A 276 -7.25 15.78 -12.24
N LEU A 277 -7.43 15.29 -11.00
CA LEU A 277 -7.39 13.88 -10.65
C LEU A 277 -8.73 13.40 -10.12
N ALA A 278 -9.13 12.20 -10.53
CA ALA A 278 -10.29 11.51 -9.99
C ALA A 278 -10.01 10.92 -8.60
N GLY A 279 -8.77 10.51 -8.36
CA GLY A 279 -8.39 9.91 -7.09
C GLY A 279 -6.99 9.30 -7.11
N ASN A 280 -6.71 8.51 -6.07
CA ASN A 280 -5.43 7.88 -5.77
C ASN A 280 -5.60 6.37 -5.59
N ILE A 281 -4.89 5.57 -6.38
CA ILE A 281 -4.84 4.10 -6.32
C ILE A 281 -3.60 3.70 -5.52
N GLY A 282 -3.82 3.08 -4.38
CA GLY A 282 -2.74 2.70 -3.45
C GLY A 282 -2.44 1.20 -3.40
N ASN A 283 -1.61 0.81 -2.44
CA ASN A 283 -1.12 -0.55 -2.27
C ASN A 283 -2.23 -1.57 -1.98
N GLY A 284 -3.36 -1.17 -1.40
CA GLY A 284 -4.52 -2.04 -1.27
C GLY A 284 -5.03 -2.58 -2.61
N ALA A 285 -4.86 -1.80 -3.72
CA ALA A 285 -5.10 -2.28 -5.07
C ALA A 285 -3.88 -2.96 -5.67
N LEU A 286 -2.69 -2.35 -5.55
CA LEU A 286 -1.47 -2.76 -6.24
C LEU A 286 -0.96 -4.13 -5.78
N LYS A 287 -1.10 -4.49 -4.50
CA LYS A 287 -0.64 -5.77 -3.94
C LYS A 287 -1.32 -7.03 -4.54
N ARG A 288 -2.30 -6.84 -5.45
CA ARG A 288 -2.92 -7.91 -6.25
C ARG A 288 -2.08 -8.35 -7.43
N TYR A 289 -1.02 -7.59 -7.73
CA TYR A 289 -0.26 -7.70 -8.95
C TYR A 289 1.25 -7.66 -8.66
N VAL A 290 2.03 -8.27 -9.53
CA VAL A 290 3.38 -7.79 -9.78
C VAL A 290 3.23 -6.49 -10.56
N VAL A 291 3.76 -5.40 -10.03
CA VAL A 291 3.59 -4.04 -10.58
C VAL A 291 4.92 -3.56 -11.14
N THR A 292 4.96 -3.18 -12.41
CA THR A 292 6.18 -2.57 -12.98
C THR A 292 5.90 -1.17 -13.50
N PHE A 293 6.57 -0.20 -12.91
CA PHE A 293 6.59 1.20 -13.33
C PHE A 293 7.73 1.41 -14.33
N ASP A 294 7.47 1.35 -15.64
CA ASP A 294 8.42 1.76 -16.68
C ASP A 294 8.31 3.27 -16.89
N LEU A 295 8.93 4.06 -15.99
CA LEU A 295 8.90 5.52 -16.06
C LEU A 295 9.51 6.04 -17.39
N PRO A 296 10.68 5.54 -17.85
CA PRO A 296 11.22 5.93 -19.14
C PRO A 296 10.34 5.57 -20.35
N GLY A 297 9.61 4.45 -20.27
CA GLY A 297 8.72 3.97 -21.33
C GLY A 297 7.28 4.45 -21.22
N HIS A 298 6.94 5.22 -20.18
CA HIS A 298 5.58 5.71 -19.91
C HIS A 298 4.51 4.60 -19.86
N ARG A 299 4.81 3.49 -19.16
CA ARG A 299 3.93 2.31 -19.06
C ARG A 299 3.90 1.76 -17.64
N LEU A 300 2.70 1.38 -17.21
CA LEU A 300 2.46 0.60 -16.02
C LEU A 300 2.07 -0.82 -16.43
N TYR A 301 2.77 -1.81 -15.93
CA TYR A 301 2.48 -3.22 -16.14
C TYR A 301 1.87 -3.80 -14.88
N LEU A 302 0.74 -4.50 -15.01
CA LEU A 302 0.03 -5.15 -13.92
C LEU A 302 -0.15 -6.63 -14.28
N GLN A 303 0.56 -7.51 -13.58
CA GLN A 303 0.44 -8.96 -13.75
C GLN A 303 -0.25 -9.54 -12.51
N PRO A 304 -1.48 -10.09 -12.63
CA PRO A 304 -2.18 -10.66 -11.49
C PRO A 304 -1.43 -11.86 -10.91
N TYR A 305 -1.48 -12.00 -9.58
CA TYR A 305 -1.08 -13.25 -8.94
C TYR A 305 -2.14 -14.33 -9.15
N GLU A 306 -1.69 -15.56 -9.38
CA GLU A 306 -2.54 -16.74 -9.45
C GLU A 306 -1.98 -17.85 -8.55
N PRO A 307 -2.66 -18.19 -7.43
CA PRO A 307 -3.93 -17.60 -6.96
C PRO A 307 -3.78 -16.17 -6.44
N ALA A 308 -4.90 -15.43 -6.41
CA ALA A 308 -4.93 -14.09 -5.83
C ALA A 308 -4.55 -14.13 -4.34
N PRO A 309 -3.85 -13.09 -3.82
CA PRO A 309 -3.53 -12.98 -2.40
C PRO A 309 -4.79 -13.04 -1.51
N PRO A 310 -4.71 -13.61 -0.30
CA PRO A 310 -5.83 -13.60 0.65
C PRO A 310 -6.07 -12.21 1.23
N ASN A 311 -7.21 -12.05 1.93
CA ASN A 311 -7.56 -10.87 2.73
C ASN A 311 -7.53 -9.53 1.97
N LEU A 312 -7.83 -9.57 0.66
CA LEU A 312 -8.01 -8.38 -0.13
C LEU A 312 -9.36 -7.72 0.21
N ASP A 313 -9.41 -6.35 0.18
CA ASP A 313 -10.60 -5.56 0.47
C ASP A 313 -11.27 -5.86 1.83
N THR A 314 -10.45 -6.20 2.82
CA THR A 314 -10.91 -6.23 4.21
C THR A 314 -10.94 -4.81 4.79
N TYR A 315 -11.90 -4.53 5.65
CA TYR A 315 -12.04 -3.25 6.35
C TYR A 315 -12.11 -3.47 7.86
N ASN A 316 -11.69 -2.49 8.63
CA ASN A 316 -11.76 -2.53 10.09
C ASN A 316 -13.21 -2.77 10.54
N ARG A 317 -13.43 -3.90 11.23
CA ARG A 317 -14.75 -4.38 11.67
C ARG A 317 -15.15 -3.89 13.05
N SER A 318 -14.28 -3.13 13.71
CA SER A 318 -14.54 -2.57 15.04
C SER A 318 -15.11 -1.15 15.02
N GLY A 319 -14.73 -0.36 14.01
CA GLY A 319 -15.00 1.09 13.97
C GLY A 319 -14.07 1.92 14.83
N LEU A 320 -12.98 1.33 15.35
CA LEU A 320 -11.93 2.01 16.13
C LEU A 320 -10.81 2.51 15.23
N ARG A 321 -10.33 3.73 15.51
CA ARG A 321 -9.00 4.16 15.16
C ARG A 321 -8.21 4.38 16.44
N ILE A 322 -7.03 3.78 16.50
CA ILE A 322 -6.16 3.80 17.69
C ILE A 322 -4.74 4.13 17.27
N ASP A 323 -4.03 4.81 18.18
CA ASP A 323 -2.62 5.17 18.05
C ASP A 323 -1.83 4.64 19.25
N VAL A 324 -0.50 4.46 19.09
CA VAL A 324 0.37 3.97 20.18
C VAL A 324 0.61 5.07 21.22
N GLU A 325 0.52 4.69 22.50
CA GLU A 325 1.04 5.45 23.62
C GLU A 325 1.93 4.56 24.52
N PRO A 326 2.76 5.11 25.38
CA PRO A 326 3.66 4.33 26.25
C PRO A 326 2.96 3.31 27.13
N THR A 327 1.67 3.50 27.43
CA THR A 327 0.89 2.65 28.35
C THR A 327 -0.27 1.89 27.66
N GLY A 328 -0.36 1.91 26.32
CA GLY A 328 -1.40 1.21 25.58
C GLY A 328 -1.76 1.87 24.26
N PHE A 329 -2.99 1.68 23.81
CA PHE A 329 -3.49 2.28 22.58
C PHE A 329 -4.50 3.39 22.88
N ARG A 330 -4.20 4.62 22.47
CA ARG A 330 -5.11 5.75 22.55
C ARG A 330 -6.19 5.66 21.49
N VAL A 331 -7.45 5.75 21.88
CA VAL A 331 -8.58 5.84 20.95
C VAL A 331 -8.66 7.25 20.39
N VAL A 332 -8.38 7.39 19.10
CA VAL A 332 -8.37 8.70 18.40
C VAL A 332 -9.64 8.92 17.58
N SER A 333 -10.37 7.86 17.23
CA SER A 333 -11.68 7.97 16.58
C SER A 333 -12.54 6.74 16.87
N VAL A 334 -13.85 6.96 16.97
CA VAL A 334 -14.88 5.92 17.09
C VAL A 334 -15.98 6.25 16.08
N ALA A 335 -16.17 5.40 15.08
CA ALA A 335 -17.21 5.61 14.08
C ALA A 335 -18.60 5.32 14.68
N LYS A 336 -19.59 6.15 14.33
CA LYS A 336 -20.96 6.01 14.84
C LYS A 336 -21.61 4.72 14.36
N GLY A 337 -22.43 4.09 15.21
CA GLY A 337 -23.18 2.89 14.88
C GLY A 337 -22.28 1.66 14.64
N THR A 338 -21.10 1.60 15.23
CA THR A 338 -20.15 0.50 15.11
C THR A 338 -20.00 -0.26 16.42
N PRO A 339 -19.42 -1.48 16.40
CA PRO A 339 -19.21 -2.26 17.61
C PRO A 339 -18.51 -1.50 18.73
N ALA A 340 -17.52 -0.68 18.41
CA ALA A 340 -16.80 0.12 19.41
C ALA A 340 -17.68 1.18 20.06
N ALA A 341 -18.53 1.87 19.28
CA ALA A 341 -19.48 2.84 19.79
C ALA A 341 -20.54 2.16 20.69
N GLU A 342 -21.04 1.00 20.29
CA GLU A 342 -22.01 0.20 21.05
C GLU A 342 -21.42 -0.37 22.35
N ALA A 343 -20.12 -0.73 22.34
CA ALA A 343 -19.39 -1.13 23.55
C ALA A 343 -19.08 0.07 24.47
N GLY A 344 -19.49 1.28 24.09
CA GLY A 344 -19.31 2.50 24.88
C GLY A 344 -17.86 2.99 24.92
N ILE A 345 -17.00 2.57 23.99
CA ILE A 345 -15.64 3.12 23.83
C ILE A 345 -15.74 4.53 23.27
N ARG A 346 -14.92 5.45 23.75
CA ARG A 346 -14.95 6.87 23.40
C ARG A 346 -13.58 7.37 22.95
N VAL A 347 -13.57 8.42 22.16
CA VAL A 347 -12.33 9.16 21.85
C VAL A 347 -11.70 9.63 23.15
N GLY A 348 -10.38 9.43 23.26
CA GLY A 348 -9.61 9.74 24.47
C GLY A 348 -9.47 8.57 25.45
N ASP A 349 -10.24 7.49 25.32
CA ASP A 349 -10.01 6.26 26.10
C ASP A 349 -8.65 5.65 25.77
N LEU A 350 -8.08 4.93 26.75
CA LEU A 350 -6.84 4.18 26.58
C LEU A 350 -7.14 2.68 26.71
N ILE A 351 -6.85 1.92 25.66
CA ILE A 351 -6.95 0.45 25.69
C ILE A 351 -5.66 -0.09 26.30
N VAL A 352 -5.75 -0.65 27.49
CA VAL A 352 -4.61 -1.14 28.29
C VAL A 352 -4.40 -2.64 28.20
N THR A 353 -5.47 -3.41 27.87
CA THR A 353 -5.38 -4.85 27.61
C THR A 353 -6.25 -5.23 26.42
N VAL A 354 -5.84 -6.28 25.68
CA VAL A 354 -6.60 -6.90 24.59
C VAL A 354 -6.54 -8.42 24.80
N ASN A 355 -7.69 -9.05 24.95
CA ASN A 355 -7.82 -10.50 25.18
C ASN A 355 -6.93 -11.00 26.34
N GLY A 356 -6.90 -10.23 27.43
CA GLY A 356 -6.11 -10.51 28.64
C GLY A 356 -4.62 -10.21 28.54
N LYS A 357 -4.09 -9.80 27.38
CA LYS A 357 -2.69 -9.39 27.20
C LYS A 357 -2.54 -7.87 27.39
N PRO A 358 -1.46 -7.40 27.99
CA PRO A 358 -1.14 -5.96 28.01
C PRO A 358 -1.05 -5.39 26.59
N SER A 359 -1.69 -4.27 26.30
CA SER A 359 -1.63 -3.63 24.97
C SER A 359 -0.21 -3.24 24.58
N THR A 360 0.67 -2.96 25.56
CA THR A 360 2.10 -2.68 25.33
C THR A 360 2.91 -3.88 24.80
N SER A 361 2.35 -5.10 24.86
CA SER A 361 2.97 -6.30 24.29
C SER A 361 2.49 -6.63 22.88
N ILE A 362 1.63 -5.81 22.29
CA ILE A 362 1.03 -5.98 20.96
C ILE A 362 1.45 -4.76 20.12
N SER A 363 1.91 -4.99 18.91
CA SER A 363 2.23 -3.88 18.00
C SER A 363 0.95 -3.26 17.43
N LEU A 364 1.00 -1.96 17.08
CA LEU A 364 -0.15 -1.29 16.47
C LEU A 364 -0.56 -1.90 15.12
N PRO A 365 0.36 -2.27 14.21
CA PRO A 365 -0.01 -3.00 13.00
C PRO A 365 -0.75 -4.31 13.32
N GLU A 366 -0.24 -5.11 14.27
CA GLU A 366 -0.84 -6.39 14.65
C GLU A 366 -2.29 -6.22 15.11
N ILE A 367 -2.57 -5.30 16.04
CA ILE A 367 -3.96 -5.10 16.50
C ILE A 367 -4.86 -4.53 15.40
N ARG A 368 -4.34 -3.67 14.51
CA ARG A 368 -5.10 -3.15 13.37
C ARG A 368 -5.46 -4.27 12.38
N ASP A 369 -4.54 -5.18 12.12
CA ASP A 369 -4.77 -6.35 11.26
C ASP A 369 -5.77 -7.32 11.91
N GLU A 370 -5.65 -7.60 13.21
CA GLU A 370 -6.62 -8.41 13.95
C GLU A 370 -8.06 -7.83 13.85
N LEU A 371 -8.23 -6.52 14.03
CA LEU A 371 -9.52 -5.84 13.95
C LEU A 371 -10.09 -5.80 12.51
N ARG A 372 -9.24 -5.94 11.50
CA ARG A 372 -9.59 -5.94 10.08
C ARG A 372 -9.86 -7.34 9.55
N GLU A 373 -9.04 -8.32 9.91
CA GLU A 373 -8.99 -9.64 9.26
C GLU A 373 -9.77 -10.72 10.00
N ARG A 374 -9.91 -10.61 11.32
CA ARG A 374 -10.73 -11.54 12.09
C ARG A 374 -12.17 -11.55 11.56
N PRO A 375 -12.80 -12.73 11.40
CA PRO A 375 -14.16 -12.85 10.90
C PRO A 375 -15.18 -12.00 11.68
N ALA A 376 -16.23 -11.56 11.02
CA ALA A 376 -17.40 -11.00 11.71
C ALA A 376 -17.95 -12.03 12.73
N GLY A 377 -18.33 -11.53 13.91
CA GLY A 377 -18.70 -12.35 15.07
C GLY A 377 -17.55 -12.66 16.02
N SER A 378 -16.28 -12.40 15.64
CA SER A 378 -15.16 -12.49 16.58
C SER A 378 -15.31 -11.51 17.72
N VAL A 379 -15.05 -11.96 18.96
CA VAL A 379 -15.17 -11.14 20.17
C VAL A 379 -13.78 -10.77 20.68
N PHE A 380 -13.58 -9.48 20.96
CA PHE A 380 -12.41 -8.96 21.66
C PHE A 380 -12.83 -8.51 23.05
N THR A 381 -12.11 -8.98 24.06
CA THR A 381 -12.22 -8.45 25.42
C THR A 381 -11.14 -7.38 25.61
N MET A 382 -11.54 -6.15 25.87
CA MET A 382 -10.63 -5.02 26.01
C MET A 382 -10.74 -4.39 27.39
N GLY A 383 -9.59 -4.20 28.06
CA GLY A 383 -9.51 -3.33 29.23
C GLY A 383 -9.37 -1.89 28.78
N VAL A 384 -10.38 -1.09 29.04
CA VAL A 384 -10.47 0.32 28.61
C VAL A 384 -10.41 1.22 29.81
N ARG A 385 -9.43 2.13 29.84
CA ARG A 385 -9.23 3.13 30.86
C ARG A 385 -9.75 4.49 30.39
N THR A 386 -10.71 5.03 31.13
CA THR A 386 -11.21 6.38 30.99
C THR A 386 -10.86 7.12 32.29
N ASP A 387 -10.10 8.21 32.17
CA ASP A 387 -9.47 8.85 33.32
C ASP A 387 -8.70 7.82 34.19
N ASP A 388 -9.02 7.68 35.47
CA ASP A 388 -8.36 6.73 36.40
C ASP A 388 -9.12 5.41 36.57
N LYS A 389 -10.23 5.20 35.82
CA LYS A 389 -11.07 4.00 35.95
C LYS A 389 -10.88 3.06 34.77
N THR A 390 -10.50 1.82 35.05
CA THR A 390 -10.45 0.76 34.03
C THR A 390 -11.71 -0.09 34.11
N ARG A 391 -12.33 -0.31 32.96
CA ARG A 391 -13.46 -1.22 32.77
C ARG A 391 -13.16 -2.22 31.69
N GLU A 392 -13.72 -3.40 31.82
CA GLU A 392 -13.68 -4.42 30.75
C GLU A 392 -14.87 -4.21 29.81
N VAL A 393 -14.62 -4.28 28.52
CA VAL A 393 -15.65 -4.23 27.48
C VAL A 393 -15.48 -5.39 26.52
N GLN A 394 -16.59 -5.91 26.02
CA GLN A 394 -16.61 -6.86 24.93
C GLN A 394 -17.00 -6.14 23.64
N LEU A 395 -16.20 -6.37 22.61
CA LEU A 395 -16.37 -5.78 21.29
C LEU A 395 -16.53 -6.93 20.28
N THR A 396 -17.72 -7.08 19.71
CA THR A 396 -18.00 -8.10 18.68
C THR A 396 -17.87 -7.51 17.31
N LEU A 397 -16.91 -7.99 16.52
CA LEU A 397 -16.65 -7.52 15.16
C LEU A 397 -17.83 -7.78 14.22
N ARG A 398 -18.10 -6.85 13.28
CA ARG A 398 -19.09 -7.05 12.23
C ARG A 398 -18.69 -6.34 10.93
N GLU A 399 -19.26 -6.78 9.80
CA GLU A 399 -19.10 -6.07 8.53
C GLU A 399 -19.74 -4.67 8.62
N LEU A 400 -18.95 -3.64 8.33
CA LEU A 400 -19.36 -2.24 8.42
C LEU A 400 -19.74 -1.65 7.05
N LEU A 401 -19.25 -2.24 5.94
CA LEU A 401 -19.42 -1.74 4.56
C LEU A 401 -20.19 -2.71 3.68
#